data_a6a44b2cd02c80cafdf157bae5e745dc
#
_entry.id   a6a44b2cd02c80cafdf157bae5e745dc
#
_cell.length_a   1.000
_cell.length_b   1.000
_cell.length_c   1.000
_cell.angle_alpha   90.00
_cell.angle_beta   90.00
_cell.angle_gamma   90.00
#
_symmetry.space_group_name_H-M   'P 1'
#
loop_
_entity.id
_entity.type
_entity.pdbx_description
1 polymer ?
#
loop_
_entity_poly.entity_id
_entity_poly.type
_entity_poly.pdbx_seq_one_letter_code
_entity_poly.pdbx_strand_id
1 'polypeptide(L)'
;MIADHILSAVEHEKRPDADRERDANRKPAEVLDFFNIKTTDKIGEINSGRGYFSSIMAYALQQGGLVYAHTSPMSVERWKGNPIEKRLSEFPQDNLIPV
;
A
#
# COMPACT_ATOMS: atom_id res chain seq x y z
N MET A 1 3.61 -3.57 -20.96
CA MET A 1 4.70 -3.98 -20.06
C MET A 1 4.61 -3.24 -18.76
N ILE A 2 4.71 -3.96 -17.66
CA ILE A 2 4.59 -3.36 -16.32
C ILE A 2 5.91 -2.70 -15.92
N ALA A 3 5.84 -1.48 -15.39
CA ALA A 3 7.02 -0.73 -14.99
C ALA A 3 7.81 -1.44 -13.88
N ASP A 4 9.13 -1.32 -13.91
CA ASP A 4 10.03 -2.00 -12.98
C ASP A 4 9.78 -1.64 -11.53
N HIS A 5 9.50 -0.37 -11.22
CA HIS A 5 9.26 0.05 -9.84
C HIS A 5 8.00 -0.57 -9.26
N ILE A 6 7.01 -0.89 -10.11
CA ILE A 6 5.79 -1.57 -9.69
C ILE A 6 6.07 -3.05 -9.46
N LEU A 7 6.77 -3.71 -10.38
CA LEU A 7 7.14 -5.12 -10.21
C LEU A 7 7.99 -5.33 -8.95
N SER A 8 8.97 -4.47 -8.73
CA SER A 8 9.82 -4.56 -7.54
C SER A 8 9.02 -4.38 -6.26
N ALA A 9 8.02 -3.50 -6.28
CA ALA A 9 7.16 -3.27 -5.12
C ALA A 9 6.31 -4.50 -4.81
N VAL A 10 5.71 -5.10 -5.83
CA VAL A 10 4.88 -6.30 -5.66
C VAL A 10 5.71 -7.48 -5.16
N GLU A 11 6.95 -7.60 -5.63
CA GLU A 11 7.85 -8.68 -5.26
C GLU A 11 8.69 -8.38 -4.02
N HIS A 12 8.48 -7.25 -3.36
CA HIS A 12 9.30 -6.83 -2.24
C HIS A 12 9.31 -7.87 -1.12
N GLU A 13 10.51 -8.22 -0.65
CA GLU A 13 10.71 -9.31 0.31
C GLU A 13 10.07 -9.06 1.67
N LYS A 14 9.89 -7.80 2.06
CA LYS A 14 9.31 -7.44 3.36
C LYS A 14 7.78 -7.47 3.38
N ARG A 15 7.16 -7.76 2.26
CA ARG A 15 5.70 -7.85 2.23
C ARG A 15 5.23 -9.07 3.03
N PRO A 16 4.14 -8.91 3.83
CA PRO A 16 3.60 -10.05 4.58
C PRO A 16 3.14 -11.18 3.67
N ASP A 17 3.33 -12.42 4.11
CA ASP A 17 2.88 -13.58 3.34
C ASP A 17 1.38 -13.57 3.09
N ALA A 18 0.60 -13.10 4.08
CA ALA A 18 -0.85 -12.99 3.92
C ALA A 18 -1.24 -12.06 2.77
N ASP A 19 -0.47 -11.01 2.53
CA ASP A 19 -0.69 -10.11 1.40
C ASP A 19 -0.33 -10.81 0.07
N ARG A 20 0.81 -11.52 0.05
CA ARG A 20 1.26 -12.21 -1.16
C ARG A 20 0.26 -13.27 -1.62
N GLU A 21 -0.43 -13.91 -0.69
CA GLU A 21 -1.44 -14.91 -1.02
C GLU A 21 -2.62 -14.33 -1.80
N ARG A 22 -2.85 -13.04 -1.69
CA ARG A 22 -3.93 -12.35 -2.40
C ARG A 22 -3.55 -11.87 -3.80
N ASP A 23 -2.26 -11.87 -4.12
CA ASP A 23 -1.78 -11.27 -5.37
C ASP A 23 -2.40 -11.91 -6.61
N ALA A 24 -2.58 -13.22 -6.62
CA ALA A 24 -3.16 -13.91 -7.76
C ALA A 24 -4.58 -13.42 -8.10
N ASN A 25 -5.39 -13.14 -7.08
CA ASN A 25 -6.75 -12.67 -7.26
C ASN A 25 -6.84 -11.15 -7.47
N ARG A 26 -5.97 -10.40 -6.82
CA ARG A 26 -6.01 -8.94 -6.82
C ARG A 26 -5.25 -8.31 -7.99
N LYS A 27 -4.30 -9.05 -8.56
CA LYS A 27 -3.47 -8.59 -9.68
C LYS A 27 -2.91 -7.20 -9.46
N PRO A 28 -2.14 -7.00 -8.37
CA PRO A 28 -1.72 -5.65 -7.98
C PRO A 28 -0.82 -4.98 -9.01
N ALA A 29 0.06 -5.73 -9.67
CA ALA A 29 0.95 -5.13 -10.66
C ALA A 29 0.17 -4.53 -11.82
N GLU A 30 -0.80 -5.25 -12.34
CA GLU A 30 -1.62 -4.80 -13.47
C GLU A 30 -2.49 -3.60 -13.07
N VAL A 31 -3.06 -3.63 -11.85
CA VAL A 31 -3.89 -2.53 -11.35
C VAL A 31 -3.08 -1.25 -11.19
N LEU A 32 -1.91 -1.34 -10.57
CA LEU A 32 -1.09 -0.16 -10.33
C LEU A 32 -0.46 0.38 -11.61
N ASP A 33 -0.10 -0.51 -12.53
CA ASP A 33 0.40 -0.09 -13.83
C ASP A 33 -0.66 0.66 -14.64
N PHE A 34 -1.90 0.21 -14.55
CA PHE A 34 -3.04 0.88 -15.18
C PHE A 34 -3.15 2.34 -14.73
N PHE A 35 -2.94 2.60 -13.44
CA PHE A 35 -2.98 3.96 -12.89
C PHE A 35 -1.73 4.78 -13.19
N ASN A 36 -0.72 4.15 -13.79
CA ASN A 36 0.51 4.83 -14.21
C ASN A 36 1.21 5.58 -13.07
N ILE A 37 1.36 4.91 -11.95
CA ILE A 37 1.99 5.50 -10.76
C ILE A 37 3.49 5.73 -11.01
N LYS A 38 3.98 6.90 -10.64
CA LYS A 38 5.39 7.25 -10.77
C LYS A 38 6.06 7.30 -9.40
N THR A 39 7.36 7.02 -9.36
CA THR A 39 8.13 6.90 -8.10
C THR A 39 8.10 8.13 -7.21
N THR A 40 7.75 9.30 -7.76
CA THR A 40 7.69 10.57 -7.02
C THR A 40 6.27 11.00 -6.67
N ASP A 41 5.25 10.21 -7.01
CA ASP A 41 3.86 10.59 -6.80
C ASP A 41 3.49 10.67 -5.32
N LYS A 42 2.50 11.51 -5.04
CA LYS A 42 1.84 11.58 -3.73
C LYS A 42 0.42 11.09 -3.93
N ILE A 43 0.07 10.00 -3.26
CA ILE A 43 -1.20 9.31 -3.49
C ILE A 43 -2.02 9.28 -2.21
N GLY A 44 -3.31 9.60 -2.33
CA GLY A 44 -4.26 9.41 -1.24
C GLY A 44 -5.16 8.22 -1.56
N GLU A 45 -5.25 7.27 -0.65
CA GLU A 45 -6.15 6.13 -0.80
C GLU A 45 -7.26 6.20 0.23
N ILE A 46 -8.50 6.30 -0.25
CA ILE A 46 -9.69 6.39 0.59
C ILE A 46 -10.10 4.99 1.04
N ASN A 47 -10.38 4.84 2.34
CA ASN A 47 -10.76 3.55 2.92
C ASN A 47 -9.75 2.45 2.58
N SER A 48 -8.53 2.67 3.04
CA SER A 48 -7.39 1.79 2.69
C SER A 48 -7.48 0.37 3.23
N GLY A 49 -8.45 0.09 4.09
CA GLY A 49 -8.57 -1.21 4.70
C GLY A 49 -7.35 -1.51 5.57
N ARG A 50 -6.81 -2.70 5.45
CA ARG A 50 -5.60 -3.09 6.19
C ARG A 50 -4.32 -2.68 5.48
N GLY A 51 -4.43 -1.97 4.37
CA GLY A 51 -3.29 -1.40 3.68
C GLY A 51 -2.64 -2.29 2.62
N TYR A 52 -3.39 -3.22 2.05
CA TYR A 52 -2.85 -4.09 1.00
C TYR A 52 -2.24 -3.28 -0.14
N PHE A 53 -3.03 -2.42 -0.80
CA PHE A 53 -2.53 -1.58 -1.89
C PHE A 53 -1.66 -0.43 -1.39
N SER A 54 -2.01 0.16 -0.24
CA SER A 54 -1.20 1.25 0.33
C SER A 54 0.25 0.83 0.52
N SER A 55 0.46 -0.35 1.07
CA SER A 55 1.80 -0.87 1.33
C SER A 55 2.59 -1.11 0.04
N ILE A 56 1.95 -1.69 -0.98
CA ILE A 56 2.59 -1.90 -2.27
C ILE A 56 2.96 -0.57 -2.90
N MET A 57 2.02 0.39 -2.90
CA MET A 57 2.28 1.72 -3.45
C MET A 57 3.44 2.40 -2.74
N ALA A 58 3.52 2.29 -1.42
CA ALA A 58 4.62 2.88 -0.66
C ALA A 58 5.97 2.27 -1.08
N TYR A 59 6.03 0.98 -1.32
CA TYR A 59 7.25 0.35 -1.84
C TYR A 59 7.58 0.83 -3.26
N ALA A 60 6.58 1.16 -4.07
CA ALA A 60 6.79 1.67 -5.43
C ALA A 60 7.25 3.13 -5.45
N LEU A 61 6.86 3.92 -4.46
CA LEU A 61 7.10 5.37 -4.44
C LEU A 61 8.36 5.74 -3.65
N GLN A 62 9.49 5.14 -3.99
CA GLN A 62 10.73 5.26 -3.20
C GLN A 62 11.57 6.49 -3.52
N GLN A 63 11.17 7.33 -4.46
CA GLN A 63 11.93 8.54 -4.85
C GLN A 63 11.20 9.80 -4.43
N GLY A 64 10.92 9.91 -3.13
CA GLY A 64 10.26 11.09 -2.57
C GLY A 64 8.74 11.03 -2.62
N GLY A 65 8.17 9.92 -3.07
CA GLY A 65 6.73 9.73 -3.10
C GLY A 65 6.15 9.43 -1.73
N LEU A 66 4.86 9.69 -1.56
CA LEU A 66 4.16 9.48 -0.30
C LEU A 66 2.80 8.82 -0.57
N VAL A 67 2.37 7.96 0.35
CA VAL A 67 1.02 7.41 0.35
C VAL A 67 0.31 7.85 1.62
N TYR A 68 -0.83 8.51 1.45
CA TYR A 68 -1.71 8.88 2.56
C TYR A 68 -2.83 7.85 2.60
N ALA A 69 -2.81 6.99 3.60
CA ALA A 69 -3.78 5.90 3.72
C ALA A 69 -4.91 6.32 4.67
N HIS A 70 -6.08 6.55 4.11
CA HIS A 70 -7.24 7.03 4.85
C HIS A 70 -8.01 5.88 5.48
N THR A 71 -8.36 6.05 6.76
CA THR A 71 -9.26 5.13 7.47
C THR A 71 -10.45 5.94 7.99
N SER A 72 -11.66 5.52 7.64
CA SER A 72 -12.86 6.22 8.10
C SER A 72 -13.06 6.02 9.60
N PRO A 73 -13.75 6.97 10.29
CA PRO A 73 -14.10 6.78 11.70
C PRO A 73 -14.87 5.50 11.97
N MET A 74 -15.76 5.11 11.05
CA MET A 74 -16.51 3.84 11.15
C MET A 74 -15.58 2.63 11.12
N SER A 75 -14.55 2.64 10.30
CA SER A 75 -13.57 1.55 10.23
C SER A 75 -12.74 1.49 11.51
N VAL A 76 -12.34 2.63 12.06
CA VAL A 76 -11.61 2.68 13.33
C VAL A 76 -12.44 2.05 14.45
N GLU A 77 -13.72 2.37 14.50
CA GLU A 77 -14.62 1.78 15.49
C GLU A 77 -14.78 0.28 15.29
N ARG A 78 -15.03 -0.15 14.03
CA ARG A 78 -15.22 -1.57 13.70
C ARG A 78 -14.01 -2.41 14.06
N TRP A 79 -12.82 -1.92 13.79
CA TRP A 79 -11.57 -2.68 13.98
C TRP A 79 -10.88 -2.34 15.31
N LYS A 80 -11.50 -1.51 16.14
CA LYS A 80 -10.99 -1.10 17.45
C LYS A 80 -9.59 -0.51 17.36
N GLY A 81 -9.40 0.38 16.37
CA GLY A 81 -8.14 1.06 16.14
C GLY A 81 -7.89 1.30 14.67
N ASN A 82 -6.81 2.01 14.36
CA ASN A 82 -6.44 2.30 12.96
C ASN A 82 -5.64 1.12 12.40
N PRO A 83 -6.15 0.39 11.40
CA PRO A 83 -5.46 -0.78 10.86
C PRO A 83 -4.16 -0.44 10.14
N ILE A 84 -4.00 0.79 9.63
CA ILE A 84 -2.76 1.21 8.99
C ILE A 84 -1.67 1.42 10.04
N GLU A 85 -2.01 2.04 11.17
CA GLU A 85 -1.05 2.20 12.28
C GLU A 85 -0.62 0.83 12.80
N LYS A 86 -1.54 -0.11 12.89
CA LYS A 86 -1.22 -1.47 13.32
C LYS A 86 -0.27 -2.14 12.32
N ARG A 87 -0.53 -1.99 11.02
CA ARG A 87 0.36 -2.53 9.98
C ARG A 87 1.76 -1.95 10.11
N LEU A 88 1.86 -0.63 10.30
CA LEU A 88 3.16 0.04 10.40
C LEU A 88 3.94 -0.36 11.64
N SER A 89 3.27 -0.77 12.71
CA SER A 89 3.95 -1.27 13.90
C SER A 89 4.63 -2.62 13.63
N GLU A 90 4.10 -3.41 12.71
CA GLU A 90 4.64 -4.71 12.35
C GLU A 90 5.55 -4.65 11.11
N PHE A 91 5.22 -3.79 10.15
CA PHE A 91 5.92 -3.64 8.87
C PHE A 91 6.16 -2.16 8.57
N PRO A 92 7.17 -1.55 9.20
CA PRO A 92 7.41 -0.11 9.06
C PRO A 92 7.70 0.34 7.63
N GLN A 93 7.06 1.44 7.22
CA GLN A 93 7.31 2.10 5.93
C GLN A 93 7.22 3.61 6.16
N ASP A 94 8.33 4.33 5.97
CA ASP A 94 8.42 5.77 6.29
C ASP A 94 7.51 6.63 5.42
N ASN A 95 7.23 6.19 4.19
CA ASN A 95 6.43 6.96 3.25
C ASN A 95 4.95 6.53 3.18
N LEU A 96 4.51 5.71 4.12
CA LEU A 96 3.10 5.34 4.28
C LEU A 96 2.56 6.06 5.51
N ILE A 97 1.63 6.98 5.30
CA ILE A 97 1.16 7.89 6.35
C ILE A 97 -0.33 7.66 6.61
N PRO A 98 -0.70 7.21 7.81
CA PRO A 98 -2.12 7.06 8.16
C PRO A 98 -2.78 8.41 8.35
N VAL A 99 -3.98 8.58 7.84
CA VAL A 99 -4.76 9.80 7.98
C VAL A 99 -6.22 9.52 8.29
#